data_5babcd7a55659c34e0c769dd01a524aa
#
_entry.id   5babcd7a55659c34e0c769dd01a524aa
#
_cell.length_a   1.000
_cell.length_b   1.000
_cell.length_c   1.000
_cell.angle_alpha   90.00
_cell.angle_beta   90.00
_cell.angle_gamma   90.00
#
_symmetry.space_group_name_H-M   'P 1'
#
loop_
_entity.id
_entity.type
_entity.pdbx_description
1 polymer ?
#
loop_
_entity_poly.entity_id
_entity_poly.type
_entity_poly.pdbx_seq_one_letter_code
_entity_poly.pdbx_strand_id
1 'polypeptide(L)'
;MSYPTLEDVAAQLQAVSGVDQIDPDVPLLNIEDLDSLDLMEWLYGFQEKYPEINADESLFEDIDETVTLRGIYDQVMANVTAATSGA
;
A
#
# COMPACT_ATOMS: atom_id res chain seq x y z
N MET A 1 -11.21 12.74 10.84
CA MET A 1 -10.75 11.38 10.46
C MET A 1 -9.39 11.47 9.82
N SER A 2 -8.48 10.61 10.22
CA SER A 2 -7.12 10.65 9.70
C SER A 2 -6.90 9.48 8.74
N TYR A 3 -6.22 9.78 7.66
CA TYR A 3 -5.80 8.77 6.70
C TYR A 3 -4.33 8.45 6.93
N PRO A 4 -3.86 7.30 6.48
CA PRO A 4 -2.47 6.92 6.71
C PRO A 4 -1.51 7.82 5.92
N THR A 5 -0.33 8.03 6.50
CA THR A 5 0.77 8.66 5.77
C THR A 5 1.58 7.58 5.07
N LEU A 6 2.51 7.99 4.22
CA LEU A 6 3.43 7.06 3.57
C LEU A 6 4.22 6.27 4.62
N GLU A 7 4.64 6.94 5.70
CA GLU A 7 5.35 6.28 6.79
C GLU A 7 4.48 5.24 7.49
N ASP A 8 3.19 5.54 7.67
CA ASP A 8 2.25 4.60 8.27
C ASP A 8 2.11 3.34 7.42
N VAL A 9 1.97 3.52 6.11
CA VAL A 9 1.84 2.39 5.18
C VAL A 9 3.11 1.55 5.20
N ALA A 10 4.28 2.20 5.19
CA ALA A 10 5.55 1.50 5.27
C ALA A 10 5.65 0.69 6.56
N ALA A 11 5.26 1.28 7.69
CA ALA A 11 5.29 0.59 8.98
C ALA A 11 4.35 -0.61 9.01
N GLN A 12 3.18 -0.47 8.42
CA GLN A 12 2.22 -1.58 8.32
C GLN A 12 2.79 -2.72 7.49
N LEU A 13 3.42 -2.39 6.39
CA LEU A 13 4.00 -3.39 5.50
C LEU A 13 5.20 -4.08 6.18
N GLN A 14 6.00 -3.33 6.93
CA GLN A 14 7.08 -3.89 7.73
C GLN A 14 6.54 -4.90 8.75
N ALA A 15 5.45 -4.56 9.41
CA ALA A 15 4.85 -5.44 10.42
C ALA A 15 4.36 -6.75 9.81
N VAL A 16 3.80 -6.68 8.60
CA VAL A 16 3.27 -7.86 7.92
C VAL A 16 4.40 -8.74 7.39
N SER A 17 5.41 -8.14 6.81
CA SER A 17 6.47 -8.87 6.10
C SER A 17 7.65 -9.25 6.98
N GLY A 18 7.85 -8.54 8.07
CA GLY A 18 9.03 -8.71 8.90
C GLY A 18 10.28 -8.04 8.36
N VAL A 19 10.14 -7.26 7.31
CA VAL A 19 11.26 -6.50 6.74
C VAL A 19 11.61 -5.34 7.68
N ASP A 20 12.89 -5.15 7.94
CA ASP A 20 13.35 -4.12 8.89
C ASP A 20 13.11 -2.70 8.39
N GLN A 21 13.27 -2.49 7.10
CA GLN A 21 13.10 -1.18 6.49
C GLN A 21 12.52 -1.33 5.09
N ILE A 22 11.58 -0.46 4.74
CA ILE A 22 11.03 -0.41 3.39
C ILE A 22 11.25 1.00 2.86
N ASP A 23 12.08 1.11 1.83
CA ASP A 23 12.31 2.37 1.15
C ASP A 23 11.18 2.59 0.15
N PRO A 24 10.40 3.68 0.27
CA PRO A 24 9.27 3.90 -0.62
C PRO A 24 9.65 4.16 -2.08
N ASP A 25 10.92 4.44 -2.35
CA ASP A 25 11.39 4.71 -3.70
C ASP A 25 12.07 3.52 -4.38
N VAL A 26 12.17 2.40 -3.65
CA VAL A 26 12.70 1.15 -4.22
C VAL A 26 11.54 0.31 -4.75
N PRO A 27 11.65 -0.24 -5.97
CA PRO A 27 10.59 -1.11 -6.48
C PRO A 27 10.28 -2.25 -5.51
N LEU A 28 9.00 -2.48 -5.28
CA LEU A 28 8.55 -3.48 -4.32
C LEU A 28 9.10 -4.87 -4.62
N LEU A 29 9.20 -5.21 -5.90
CA LEU A 29 9.71 -6.52 -6.30
C LEU A 29 11.21 -6.68 -6.07
N ASN A 30 11.92 -5.59 -5.80
CA ASN A 30 13.35 -5.64 -5.49
C ASN A 30 13.61 -5.80 -3.99
N ILE A 31 12.59 -5.78 -3.16
CA ILE A 31 12.73 -5.99 -1.72
C ILE A 31 12.74 -7.49 -1.47
N GLU A 32 13.90 -8.02 -1.09
CA GLU A 32 14.13 -9.47 -1.01
C GLU A 32 13.15 -10.23 -0.13
N ASP A 33 12.84 -9.67 1.04
CA ASP A 33 12.01 -10.36 2.03
C ASP A 33 10.52 -10.03 1.89
N LEU A 34 10.16 -9.32 0.84
CA LEU A 34 8.80 -8.92 0.59
C LEU A 34 8.27 -9.65 -0.64
N ASP A 35 7.21 -10.44 -0.48
CA ASP A 35 6.62 -11.16 -1.60
C ASP A 35 5.16 -10.76 -1.80
N SER A 36 4.51 -11.34 -2.80
CA SER A 36 3.14 -10.99 -3.13
C SER A 36 2.15 -11.35 -2.03
N LEU A 37 2.44 -12.39 -1.26
CA LEU A 37 1.58 -12.77 -0.13
C LEU A 37 1.60 -11.70 0.95
N ASP A 38 2.77 -11.12 1.21
CA ASP A 38 2.88 -10.02 2.17
C ASP A 38 2.09 -8.81 1.72
N LEU A 39 2.15 -8.49 0.43
CA LEU A 39 1.38 -7.38 -0.11
C LEU A 39 -0.11 -7.60 0.03
N MET A 40 -0.58 -8.81 -0.23
CA MET A 40 -2.00 -9.13 -0.09
C MET A 40 -2.44 -9.11 1.37
N GLU A 41 -1.61 -9.61 2.27
CA GLU A 41 -1.89 -9.54 3.70
C GLU A 41 -2.03 -8.10 4.17
N TRP A 42 -1.11 -7.24 3.74
CA TRP A 42 -1.19 -5.83 4.04
C TRP A 42 -2.50 -5.23 3.50
N LEU A 43 -2.84 -5.57 2.27
CA LEU A 43 -4.05 -5.04 1.62
C LEU A 43 -5.31 -5.39 2.41
N TYR A 44 -5.43 -6.63 2.83
CA TYR A 44 -6.60 -7.06 3.59
C TYR A 44 -6.69 -6.34 4.94
N GLY A 45 -5.57 -6.20 5.63
CA GLY A 45 -5.54 -5.44 6.88
C GLY A 45 -5.87 -3.97 6.67
N PHE A 46 -5.40 -3.42 5.55
CA PHE A 46 -5.69 -2.03 5.19
C PHE A 46 -7.19 -1.83 4.92
N GLN A 47 -7.80 -2.76 4.21
CA GLN A 47 -9.24 -2.70 3.92
C GLN A 47 -10.07 -2.73 5.20
N GLU A 48 -9.67 -3.53 6.16
CA GLU A 48 -10.35 -3.60 7.45
C GLU A 48 -10.21 -2.30 8.23
N LYS A 49 -9.04 -1.68 8.17
CA LYS A 49 -8.73 -0.48 8.93
C LYS A 49 -9.33 0.76 8.30
N TYR A 50 -9.39 0.79 6.98
CA TYR A 50 -9.87 1.94 6.21
C TYR A 50 -10.90 1.49 5.17
N PRO A 51 -12.09 1.03 5.61
CA PRO A 51 -13.08 0.48 4.67
C PRO A 51 -13.65 1.51 3.69
N GLU A 52 -13.52 2.79 4.02
CA GLU A 52 -14.00 3.87 3.15
C GLU A 52 -13.06 4.16 1.99
N ILE A 53 -11.84 3.67 2.06
CA ILE A 53 -10.89 3.77 0.95
C ILE A 53 -11.06 2.52 0.10
N ASN A 54 -11.39 2.69 -1.18
CA ASN A 54 -11.60 1.56 -2.07
C ASN A 54 -10.28 0.98 -2.55
N ALA A 55 -9.48 0.48 -1.62
CA ALA A 55 -8.24 -0.21 -1.93
C ALA A 55 -8.55 -1.68 -2.15
N ASP A 56 -8.26 -2.20 -3.32
CA ASP A 56 -8.53 -3.60 -3.64
C ASP A 56 -7.35 -4.23 -4.38
N GLU A 57 -7.53 -5.46 -4.80
CA GLU A 57 -6.48 -6.23 -5.44
C GLU A 57 -5.95 -5.57 -6.72
N SER A 58 -6.72 -4.68 -7.32
CA SER A 58 -6.29 -4.00 -8.54
C SER A 58 -5.05 -3.14 -8.33
N LEU A 59 -4.77 -2.74 -7.09
CA LEU A 59 -3.54 -2.02 -6.77
C LEU A 59 -2.30 -2.82 -7.15
N PHE A 60 -2.39 -4.13 -7.12
CA PHE A 60 -1.25 -5.02 -7.34
C PHE A 60 -1.36 -5.87 -8.60
N GLU A 61 -2.44 -5.71 -9.37
CA GLU A 61 -2.64 -6.49 -10.60
C GLU A 61 -1.54 -6.26 -11.62
N ASP A 62 -1.13 -5.02 -11.76
CA ASP A 62 -0.13 -4.63 -12.76
C ASP A 62 1.22 -4.34 -12.11
N ILE A 63 1.48 -4.94 -10.94
CA ILE A 63 2.74 -4.70 -10.26
C ILE A 63 3.90 -5.25 -11.09
N ASP A 64 4.91 -4.42 -11.29
CA ASP A 64 6.10 -4.78 -12.05
C ASP A 64 7.33 -4.17 -11.38
N GLU A 65 8.47 -4.26 -12.06
CA GLU A 65 9.74 -3.79 -11.52
C GLU A 65 9.81 -2.29 -11.27
N THR A 66 8.84 -1.53 -11.76
CA THR A 66 8.82 -0.08 -11.58
C THR A 66 7.91 0.37 -10.45
N VAL A 67 7.07 -0.51 -9.93
CA VAL A 67 6.09 -0.14 -8.90
C VAL A 67 6.78 -0.04 -7.54
N THR A 68 6.64 1.13 -6.91
CA THR A 68 7.20 1.41 -5.58
C THR A 68 6.09 1.57 -4.56
N LEU A 69 6.46 1.54 -3.28
CA LEU A 69 5.48 1.79 -2.22
C LEU A 69 4.88 3.19 -2.37
N ARG A 70 5.69 4.16 -2.75
CA ARG A 70 5.20 5.53 -2.98
C ARG A 70 4.13 5.54 -4.06
N GLY A 71 4.32 4.78 -5.13
CA GLY A 71 3.34 4.68 -6.20
C GLY A 71 2.03 4.06 -5.73
N ILE A 72 2.10 3.01 -4.93
CA ILE A 72 0.91 2.38 -4.35
C ILE A 72 0.20 3.37 -3.42
N TYR A 73 0.95 4.06 -2.57
CA TYR A 73 0.40 5.06 -1.68
C TYR A 73 -0.32 6.17 -2.45
N ASP A 74 0.29 6.64 -3.54
CA ASP A 74 -0.32 7.69 -4.37
C ASP A 74 -1.66 7.23 -4.96
N GLN A 75 -1.74 5.96 -5.39
CA GLN A 75 -2.99 5.41 -5.91
C GLN A 75 -4.05 5.32 -4.81
N VAL A 76 -3.66 4.90 -3.62
CA VAL A 76 -4.57 4.85 -2.48
C VAL A 76 -5.11 6.24 -2.15
N MET A 77 -4.23 7.23 -2.12
CA MET A 77 -4.63 8.60 -1.80
C MET A 77 -5.49 9.22 -2.92
N ALA A 78 -5.26 8.81 -4.15
CA ALA A 78 -6.14 9.22 -5.25
C ALA A 78 -7.55 8.68 -5.06
N ASN A 79 -7.68 7.45 -4.57
CA ASN A 79 -8.99 6.89 -4.25
C ASN A 79 -9.67 7.64 -3.11
N VAL A 80 -8.92 8.05 -2.11
CA VAL A 80 -9.43 8.87 -1.01
C VAL A 80 -9.96 10.20 -1.55
N THR A 81 -9.18 10.86 -2.40
CA THR A 81 -9.57 12.14 -2.99
C THR A 81 -10.82 11.99 -3.84
N ALA A 82 -10.91 10.93 -4.64
CA ALA A 82 -12.08 10.68 -5.47
C ALA A 82 -13.32 10.44 -4.61
N ALA A 83 -13.19 9.72 -3.51
CA ALA A 83 -14.30 9.45 -2.60
C ALA A 83 -14.81 10.72 -1.93
N THR A 84 -13.90 11.64 -1.57
CA THR A 84 -14.30 12.89 -0.92
C THR A 84 -14.83 13.92 -1.91
N SER A 85 -14.25 13.98 -3.10
CA SER A 85 -14.65 14.98 -4.09
C SER A 85 -15.96 14.64 -4.77
N GLY A 86 -16.40 13.39 -4.69
CA GLY A 86 -17.67 12.97 -5.25
C GLY A 86 -18.87 13.34 -4.41
N ALA A 87 -18.63 13.91 -3.26
CA ALA A 87 -19.70 14.27 -2.35
C ALA A 87 -20.44 15.52 -2.79
#